data_1b34b1cf00e9e64812b440018504b700
#
_entry.id   1b34b1cf00e9e64812b440018504b700
#
_cell.length_a   1.000
_cell.length_b   1.000
_cell.length_c   1.000
_cell.angle_alpha   90.00
_cell.angle_beta   90.00
_cell.angle_gamma   90.00
#
_symmetry.space_group_name_H-M   'P 1'
#
loop_
_entity.id
_entity.type
_entity.pdbx_description
1 polymer ?
#
loop_
_entity_poly.entity_id
_entity_poly.type
_entity_poly.pdbx_seq_one_letter_code
_entity_poly.pdbx_strand_id
1 'polypeptide(L)' 'DIKAVNAKLTELIAEGEELNRKIDAIVKELGE' A
#
# COMPACT_ATOMS: atom_id res chain seq x y z
N ASP A 1 -6.47 -19.31 11.90
CA ASP A 1 -5.41 -18.91 12.81
C ASP A 1 -5.23 -17.42 12.79
N ILE A 2 -5.38 -16.81 13.95
CA ILE A 2 -5.36 -15.37 14.06
C ILE A 2 -4.00 -14.80 13.69
N LYS A 3 -2.95 -15.50 14.05
CA LYS A 3 -1.61 -15.01 13.73
C LYS A 3 -1.39 -14.97 12.22
N ALA A 4 -1.85 -15.99 11.54
CA ALA A 4 -1.69 -16.03 10.09
C ALA A 4 -2.51 -14.93 9.43
N VAL A 5 -3.72 -14.69 9.95
CA VAL A 5 -4.57 -13.65 9.40
C VAL A 5 -3.94 -12.28 9.62
N ASN A 6 -3.42 -12.05 10.82
CA ASN A 6 -2.78 -10.77 11.10
C ASN A 6 -1.57 -10.54 10.22
N ALA A 7 -0.78 -11.58 10.00
CA ALA A 7 0.40 -11.44 9.16
C ALA A 7 -0.02 -11.07 7.73
N LYS A 8 -1.08 -11.70 7.26
CA LYS A 8 -1.57 -11.39 5.93
C LYS A 8 -2.07 -9.97 5.84
N LEU A 9 -2.79 -9.52 6.85
CA LEU A 9 -3.29 -8.15 6.87
C LEU A 9 -2.15 -7.15 6.87
N THR A 10 -1.13 -7.40 7.66
CA THR A 10 0.01 -6.52 7.71
C THR A 10 0.69 -6.43 6.34
N GLU A 11 0.80 -7.57 5.68
CA GLU A 11 1.42 -7.60 4.37
C GLU A 11 0.58 -6.81 3.36
N LEU A 12 -0.73 -6.97 3.40
CA LEU A 12 -1.61 -6.26 2.50
C LEU A 12 -1.56 -4.75 2.73
N ILE A 13 -1.50 -4.35 3.99
CA ILE A 13 -1.43 -2.94 4.31
C ILE A 13 -0.13 -2.34 3.78
N ALA A 14 0.97 -3.05 3.95
CA ALA A 14 2.25 -2.56 3.47
C ALA A 14 2.23 -2.41 1.95
N GLU A 15 1.65 -3.38 1.26
CA GLU A 15 1.55 -3.31 -0.18
C GLU A 15 0.69 -2.14 -0.62
N GLY A 16 -0.40 -1.91 0.10
CA GLY A 16 -1.28 -0.79 -0.21
C GLY A 16 -0.59 0.54 -0.03
N GLU A 17 0.21 0.65 1.01
CA GLU A 17 0.92 1.90 1.24
C GLU A 17 1.96 2.16 0.16
N GLU A 18 2.63 1.11 -0.26
CA GLU A 18 3.60 1.26 -1.32
C GLU A 18 2.91 1.67 -2.61
N LEU A 19 1.78 1.06 -2.91
CA LEU A 19 1.02 1.39 -4.09
C LEU A 19 0.53 2.84 -4.03
N ASN A 20 0.09 3.27 -2.87
CA ASN A 20 -0.36 4.65 -2.70
C ASN A 20 0.76 5.65 -2.98
N ARG A 21 1.95 5.34 -2.55
CA ARG A 21 3.08 6.23 -2.82
C ARG A 21 3.34 6.33 -4.31
N LYS A 22 3.21 5.23 -5.02
CA LYS A 22 3.40 5.24 -6.47
C LYS A 22 2.32 6.07 -7.15
N ILE A 23 1.09 5.92 -6.69
CA ILE A 23 -0.02 6.70 -7.25
C ILE A 23 0.20 8.18 -6.98
N ASP A 24 0.63 8.53 -5.79
CA ASP A 24 0.89 9.91 -5.46
C ASP A 24 1.96 10.50 -6.37
N ALA A 25 3.00 9.75 -6.63
CA ALA A 25 4.06 10.24 -7.49
C ALA A 25 3.53 10.50 -8.90
N ILE A 26 2.69 9.60 -9.39
CA ILE A 26 2.13 9.76 -10.71
C ILE A 26 1.21 10.98 -10.77
N VAL A 27 0.38 11.11 -9.76
CA VAL A 27 -0.55 12.24 -9.70
C VAL A 27 0.21 13.55 -9.65
N LYS A 28 1.29 13.59 -8.89
CA LYS A 28 2.11 14.77 -8.80
C LYS A 28 2.65 15.16 -10.16
N GLU A 29 3.12 14.16 -10.90
CA GLU A 29 3.65 14.45 -12.20
C GLU A 29 2.59 14.97 -13.15
N LEU A 30 1.41 14.40 -13.07
CA LEU A 30 0.32 14.82 -13.94
C LEU A 30 -0.27 16.16 -13.51
N GLY A 31 -0.41 16.34 -12.23
CA GLY A 31 -1.08 17.48 -11.70
C GLY A 31 -0.27 18.69 -11.67
N GLU A 32 0.99 18.59 -11.79
CA GLU A 32 1.78 19.66 -11.66
C GLU A 32 1.87 20.38 -12.68
#